data_5d4b6377dda5df29db98994e764c3745
#
_entry.id   5d4b6377dda5df29db98994e764c3745
#
_cell.length_a   1.000
_cell.length_b   1.000
_cell.length_c   1.000
_cell.angle_alpha   90.00
_cell.angle_beta   90.00
_cell.angle_gamma   90.00
#
_symmetry.space_group_name_H-M   'P 1'
#
loop_
_entity.id
_entity.type
_entity.pdbx_description
1 polymer ?
#
loop_
_entity_poly.entity_id
_entity_poly.type
_entity_poly.pdbx_seq_one_letter_code
_entity_poly.pdbx_strand_id
1 'polypeptide(L)'
;MSILTLAGSPSQRSRSSALLRHAAQLLRARGLGISELGLRDVPAEDLVEGHYAGPAAHALRARVAAADAVLISTPVYKASFSGGLKAVLDLLDDKALAGKVVLPIATGGSPAHLLALEYGLKPVLSALGARHILAGVYATDKQVRVDDDGVSHIDDDVRTRLEDSVERLAEQLRPRGVVVNEAFDLGRLALAGGFSV
;
A
#
# COMPACT_ATOMS: atom_id res chain seq x y z
N MET A 1 5.60 -1.51 14.95
CA MET A 1 4.75 -1.33 13.77
C MET A 1 5.34 -2.13 12.63
N SER A 2 4.50 -2.89 11.94
CA SER A 2 4.87 -3.81 10.86
C SER A 2 4.25 -3.36 9.55
N ILE A 3 5.03 -3.37 8.48
CA ILE A 3 4.59 -2.98 7.14
C ILE A 3 4.79 -4.16 6.20
N LEU A 4 3.78 -4.48 5.42
CA LEU A 4 3.87 -5.44 4.34
C LEU A 4 4.12 -4.71 3.01
N THR A 5 5.13 -5.13 2.26
CA THR A 5 5.27 -4.74 0.85
C THR A 5 4.82 -5.89 -0.04
N LEU A 6 3.96 -5.59 -1.02
CA LEU A 6 3.43 -6.55 -1.99
C LEU A 6 3.85 -6.15 -3.41
N ALA A 7 4.77 -6.91 -3.99
CA ALA A 7 5.25 -6.70 -5.36
C ALA A 7 4.36 -7.45 -6.37
N GLY A 8 3.52 -6.70 -7.09
CA GLY A 8 2.57 -7.22 -8.06
C GLY A 8 3.13 -7.44 -9.47
N SER A 9 4.44 -7.49 -9.65
CA SER A 9 5.07 -7.76 -10.94
C SER A 9 5.62 -9.18 -11.03
N PRO A 10 5.37 -9.90 -12.14
CA PRO A 10 5.99 -11.20 -12.38
C PRO A 10 7.48 -11.08 -12.79
N SER A 11 7.93 -9.90 -13.22
CA SER A 11 9.29 -9.69 -13.69
C SER A 11 10.29 -9.49 -12.54
N GLN A 12 11.47 -10.10 -12.64
CA GLN A 12 12.57 -9.87 -11.67
C GLN A 12 13.11 -8.45 -11.77
N ARG A 13 13.19 -7.91 -12.98
CA ARG A 13 13.67 -6.56 -13.29
C ARG A 13 12.49 -5.59 -13.41
N SER A 14 11.63 -5.58 -12.42
CA SER A 14 10.43 -4.74 -12.43
C SER A 14 10.73 -3.33 -11.94
N ARG A 15 10.34 -2.32 -12.71
CA ARG A 15 10.39 -0.91 -12.34
C ARG A 15 9.51 -0.60 -11.12
N SER A 16 8.29 -1.13 -11.10
CA SER A 16 7.40 -0.96 -9.96
C SER A 16 7.94 -1.61 -8.68
N SER A 17 8.59 -2.78 -8.81
CA SER A 17 9.27 -3.41 -7.67
C SER A 17 10.53 -2.64 -7.24
N ALA A 18 11.21 -1.93 -8.16
CA ALA A 18 12.33 -1.06 -7.79
C ALA A 18 11.86 0.12 -6.91
N LEU A 19 10.75 0.77 -7.27
CA LEU A 19 10.15 1.81 -6.44
C LEU A 19 9.72 1.27 -5.08
N LEU A 20 9.11 0.08 -5.05
CA LEU A 20 8.71 -0.56 -3.80
C LEU A 20 9.90 -0.86 -2.88
N ARG A 21 10.98 -1.39 -3.44
CA ARG A 21 12.23 -1.63 -2.68
C ARG A 21 12.81 -0.33 -2.13
N HIS A 22 12.82 0.74 -2.93
CA HIS A 22 13.29 2.05 -2.46
C HIS A 22 12.43 2.58 -1.31
N ALA A 23 11.10 2.51 -1.41
CA ALA A 23 10.19 2.86 -0.32
C ALA A 23 10.44 2.01 0.94
N ALA A 24 10.66 0.70 0.77
CA ALA A 24 10.98 -0.20 1.88
C ALA A 24 12.30 0.17 2.57
N GLN A 25 13.33 0.58 1.82
CA GLN A 25 14.59 1.06 2.37
C GLN A 25 14.41 2.33 3.22
N LEU A 26 13.63 3.29 2.71
CA LEU A 26 13.32 4.52 3.44
C LEU A 26 12.58 4.24 4.76
N LEU A 27 11.66 3.29 4.76
CA LEU A 27 10.91 2.89 5.96
C LEU A 27 11.80 2.12 6.96
N ARG A 28 12.69 1.24 6.48
CA ARG A 28 13.69 0.56 7.33
C ARG A 28 14.63 1.55 8.00
N ALA A 29 15.08 2.58 7.28
CA ALA A 29 15.91 3.65 7.83
C ALA A 29 15.22 4.41 8.97
N ARG A 30 13.89 4.39 9.03
CA ARG A 30 13.07 4.94 10.12
C ARG A 30 12.79 3.94 11.25
N GLY A 31 13.39 2.76 11.21
CA GLY A 31 13.23 1.72 12.24
C GLY A 31 11.94 0.92 12.14
N LEU A 32 11.21 1.00 11.02
CA LEU A 32 9.97 0.24 10.82
C LEU A 32 10.25 -1.19 10.32
N GLY A 33 9.53 -2.16 10.86
CA GLY A 33 9.63 -3.57 10.45
C GLY A 33 8.98 -3.80 9.10
N ILE A 34 9.72 -4.37 8.13
CA ILE A 34 9.24 -4.63 6.77
C ILE A 34 9.18 -6.13 6.51
N SER A 35 8.00 -6.61 6.15
CA SER A 35 7.76 -7.95 5.59
C SER A 35 7.57 -7.82 4.08
N GLU A 36 8.31 -8.59 3.29
CA GLU A 36 8.25 -8.50 1.83
C GLU A 36 7.54 -9.71 1.24
N LEU A 37 6.62 -9.47 0.31
CA LEU A 37 5.91 -10.47 -0.46
C LEU A 37 5.88 -10.08 -1.95
N GLY A 38 6.03 -11.06 -2.83
CA GLY A 38 5.88 -10.89 -4.27
C GLY A 38 5.02 -11.98 -4.89
N LEU A 39 4.68 -11.83 -6.16
CA LEU A 39 3.88 -12.84 -6.89
C LEU A 39 4.50 -14.23 -6.87
N ARG A 40 5.82 -14.33 -6.78
CA ARG A 40 6.54 -15.61 -6.83
C ARG A 40 6.56 -16.35 -5.50
N ASP A 41 6.16 -15.68 -4.44
CA ASP A 41 6.05 -16.30 -3.11
C ASP A 41 4.73 -17.07 -2.96
N VAL A 42 3.83 -16.98 -3.96
CA VAL A 42 2.59 -17.74 -4.04
C VAL A 42 2.70 -18.71 -5.22
N PRO A 43 2.42 -20.00 -5.04
CA PRO A 43 2.44 -20.97 -6.14
C PRO A 43 1.53 -20.53 -7.29
N ALA A 44 2.01 -20.66 -8.52
CA ALA A 44 1.26 -20.19 -9.70
C ALA A 44 -0.07 -20.94 -9.86
N GLU A 45 -0.10 -22.22 -9.54
CA GLU A 45 -1.31 -23.05 -9.54
C GLU A 45 -2.36 -22.54 -8.55
N ASP A 46 -1.96 -22.12 -7.33
CA ASP A 46 -2.87 -21.56 -6.34
C ASP A 46 -3.52 -20.26 -6.82
N LEU A 47 -2.75 -19.45 -7.58
CA LEU A 47 -3.26 -18.22 -8.18
C LEU A 47 -4.23 -18.45 -9.34
N VAL A 48 -3.96 -19.48 -10.17
CA VAL A 48 -4.76 -19.79 -11.37
C VAL A 48 -6.03 -20.54 -10.99
N GLU A 49 -5.93 -21.49 -10.08
CA GLU A 49 -7.05 -22.35 -9.65
C GLU A 49 -7.85 -21.75 -8.48
N GLY A 50 -7.35 -20.66 -7.89
CA GLY A 50 -8.03 -19.98 -6.78
C GLY A 50 -8.10 -20.83 -5.52
N HIS A 51 -6.98 -21.39 -5.09
CA HIS A 51 -6.92 -22.24 -3.89
C HIS A 51 -7.08 -21.42 -2.60
N TYR A 52 -8.27 -20.86 -2.38
CA TYR A 52 -8.57 -19.95 -1.25
C TYR A 52 -8.35 -20.58 0.13
N ALA A 53 -8.51 -21.89 0.25
CA ALA A 53 -8.29 -22.63 1.49
C ALA A 53 -6.89 -23.27 1.57
N GLY A 54 -6.02 -23.01 0.59
CA GLY A 54 -4.68 -23.55 0.53
C GLY A 54 -3.71 -22.94 1.53
N PRO A 55 -2.60 -23.62 1.85
CA PRO A 55 -1.58 -23.13 2.79
C PRO A 55 -1.00 -21.76 2.39
N ALA A 56 -0.80 -21.52 1.08
CA ALA A 56 -0.27 -20.23 0.59
C ALA A 56 -1.26 -19.08 0.82
N ALA A 57 -2.56 -19.30 0.60
CA ALA A 57 -3.60 -18.31 0.89
C ALA A 57 -3.67 -18.01 2.40
N HIS A 58 -3.57 -19.02 3.25
CA HIS A 58 -3.51 -18.82 4.72
C HIS A 58 -2.27 -18.04 5.14
N ALA A 59 -1.09 -18.36 4.59
CA ALA A 59 0.15 -17.65 4.87
C ALA A 59 0.08 -16.18 4.40
N LEU A 60 -0.48 -15.91 3.22
CA LEU A 60 -0.70 -14.57 2.69
C LEU A 60 -1.60 -13.76 3.64
N ARG A 61 -2.76 -14.31 4.01
CA ARG A 61 -3.71 -13.64 4.92
C ARG A 61 -3.09 -13.36 6.28
N ALA A 62 -2.33 -14.28 6.84
CA ALA A 62 -1.62 -14.09 8.11
C ALA A 62 -0.62 -12.93 8.03
N ARG A 63 0.14 -12.82 6.93
CA ARG A 63 1.09 -11.71 6.72
C ARG A 63 0.37 -10.37 6.55
N VAL A 64 -0.73 -10.34 5.81
CA VAL A 64 -1.55 -9.13 5.67
C VAL A 64 -2.16 -8.74 7.03
N ALA A 65 -2.69 -9.71 7.78
CA ALA A 65 -3.29 -9.44 9.10
C ALA A 65 -2.29 -8.84 10.09
N ALA A 66 -1.04 -9.31 10.08
CA ALA A 66 0.02 -8.84 10.97
C ALA A 66 0.55 -7.43 10.64
N ALA A 67 0.18 -6.86 9.49
CA ALA A 67 0.68 -5.56 9.04
C ALA A 67 -0.23 -4.41 9.49
N ASP A 68 0.38 -3.30 9.93
CA ASP A 68 -0.31 -2.03 10.22
C ASP A 68 -0.53 -1.22 8.93
N ALA A 69 0.36 -1.39 7.94
CA ALA A 69 0.25 -0.77 6.61
C ALA A 69 0.68 -1.73 5.51
N VAL A 70 0.18 -1.46 4.30
CA VAL A 70 0.53 -2.25 3.10
C VAL A 70 0.96 -1.33 1.97
N LEU A 71 2.18 -1.54 1.44
CA LEU A 71 2.63 -0.93 0.20
C LEU A 71 2.40 -1.93 -0.93
N ILE A 72 1.70 -1.52 -1.97
CA ILE A 72 1.39 -2.38 -3.12
C ILE A 72 1.97 -1.78 -4.37
N SER A 73 2.79 -2.54 -5.10
CA SER A 73 3.33 -2.07 -6.37
C SER A 73 2.87 -2.93 -7.55
N THR A 74 2.65 -2.29 -8.69
CA THR A 74 2.21 -2.98 -9.91
C THR A 74 2.73 -2.30 -11.18
N PRO A 75 3.12 -3.05 -12.22
CA PRO A 75 3.20 -2.48 -13.57
C PRO A 75 1.79 -2.31 -14.13
N VAL A 76 1.61 -1.36 -15.06
CA VAL A 76 0.40 -1.23 -15.84
C VAL A 76 0.51 -2.08 -17.11
N TYR A 77 -0.39 -3.05 -17.24
CA TYR A 77 -0.54 -3.89 -18.42
C TYR A 77 -1.94 -3.73 -19.01
N LYS A 78 -2.02 -3.42 -20.31
CA LYS A 78 -3.31 -3.26 -20.99
C LYS A 78 -4.27 -2.31 -20.25
N ALA A 79 -3.75 -1.13 -19.86
CA ALA A 79 -4.47 -0.08 -19.16
C ALA A 79 -4.98 -0.43 -17.74
N SER A 80 -4.49 -1.52 -17.13
CA SER A 80 -4.86 -1.92 -15.76
C SER A 80 -3.64 -2.39 -14.97
N PHE A 81 -3.80 -2.58 -13.67
CA PHE A 81 -2.79 -3.24 -12.84
C PHE A 81 -2.62 -4.71 -13.25
N SER A 82 -1.51 -5.34 -12.88
CA SER A 82 -1.18 -6.69 -13.35
C SER A 82 -2.22 -7.73 -12.91
N GLY A 83 -2.58 -8.66 -13.81
CA GLY A 83 -3.48 -9.76 -13.49
C GLY A 83 -2.97 -10.67 -12.38
N GLY A 84 -1.65 -10.86 -12.29
CA GLY A 84 -1.04 -11.61 -11.19
C GLY A 84 -1.27 -10.95 -9.83
N LEU A 85 -1.21 -9.61 -9.75
CA LEU A 85 -1.58 -8.90 -8.52
C LEU A 85 -3.06 -9.12 -8.19
N LYS A 86 -3.94 -9.09 -9.22
CA LYS A 86 -5.37 -9.35 -9.00
C LYS A 86 -5.60 -10.74 -8.41
N ALA A 87 -4.93 -11.77 -8.96
CA ALA A 87 -5.04 -13.13 -8.45
C ALA A 87 -4.57 -13.27 -6.99
N VAL A 88 -3.49 -12.56 -6.59
CA VAL A 88 -3.07 -12.53 -5.18
C VAL A 88 -4.10 -11.82 -4.30
N LEU A 89 -4.65 -10.68 -4.75
CA LEU A 89 -5.64 -9.94 -3.98
C LEU A 89 -6.95 -10.72 -3.83
N ASP A 90 -7.31 -11.55 -4.80
CA ASP A 90 -8.49 -12.42 -4.75
C ASP A 90 -8.39 -13.52 -3.69
N LEU A 91 -7.19 -13.89 -3.26
CA LEU A 91 -6.99 -14.83 -2.14
C LEU A 91 -7.22 -14.21 -0.76
N LEU A 92 -7.43 -12.88 -0.69
CA LEU A 92 -7.67 -12.16 0.56
C LEU A 92 -9.16 -12.15 0.92
N ASP A 93 -9.43 -12.00 2.21
CA ASP A 93 -10.79 -11.82 2.72
C ASP A 93 -11.31 -10.40 2.47
N ASP A 94 -12.63 -10.19 2.40
CA ASP A 94 -13.30 -8.91 2.09
C ASP A 94 -12.90 -7.72 2.98
N LYS A 95 -12.37 -7.97 4.16
CA LYS A 95 -11.93 -6.95 5.13
C LYS A 95 -10.43 -7.01 5.43
N ALA A 96 -9.66 -7.68 4.58
CA ALA A 96 -8.23 -7.90 4.83
C ALA A 96 -7.42 -6.61 5.01
N LEU A 97 -7.86 -5.51 4.39
CA LEU A 97 -7.19 -4.20 4.49
C LEU A 97 -7.90 -3.22 5.44
N ALA A 98 -8.91 -3.68 6.20
CA ALA A 98 -9.59 -2.83 7.17
C ALA A 98 -8.63 -2.32 8.26
N GLY A 99 -8.70 -1.02 8.54
CA GLY A 99 -7.85 -0.37 9.55
C GLY A 99 -6.39 -0.15 9.15
N LYS A 100 -5.98 -0.57 7.94
CA LYS A 100 -4.60 -0.42 7.45
C LYS A 100 -4.44 0.82 6.58
N VAL A 101 -3.25 1.42 6.64
CA VAL A 101 -2.84 2.46 5.69
C VAL A 101 -2.29 1.79 4.44
N VAL A 102 -2.79 2.17 3.26
CA VAL A 102 -2.36 1.56 2.00
C VAL A 102 -1.69 2.61 1.10
N LEU A 103 -0.47 2.31 0.64
CA LEU A 103 0.24 3.11 -0.35
C LEU A 103 0.35 2.34 -1.67
N PRO A 104 -0.43 2.70 -2.70
CA PRO A 104 -0.31 2.10 -4.02
C PRO A 104 0.80 2.76 -4.83
N ILE A 105 1.57 1.96 -5.57
CA ILE A 105 2.66 2.39 -6.44
C ILE A 105 2.45 1.74 -7.81
N ALA A 106 2.57 2.50 -8.89
CA ALA A 106 2.45 1.92 -10.22
C ALA A 106 3.47 2.49 -11.21
N THR A 107 3.85 1.68 -12.21
CA THR A 107 4.65 2.13 -13.34
C THR A 107 3.99 1.73 -14.65
N GLY A 108 4.16 2.56 -15.69
CA GLY A 108 3.61 2.27 -17.01
C GLY A 108 4.21 3.15 -18.11
N GLY A 109 3.92 2.83 -19.36
CA GLY A 109 4.54 3.46 -20.54
C GLY A 109 4.08 4.89 -20.84
N SER A 110 2.98 5.37 -20.24
CA SER A 110 2.38 6.67 -20.55
C SER A 110 1.85 7.37 -19.30
N PRO A 111 1.89 8.70 -19.20
CA PRO A 111 1.28 9.44 -18.09
C PRO A 111 -0.20 9.12 -17.88
N ALA A 112 -0.95 8.86 -18.95
CA ALA A 112 -2.38 8.50 -18.89
C ALA A 112 -2.63 7.18 -18.14
N HIS A 113 -1.65 6.31 -18.03
CA HIS A 113 -1.74 5.06 -17.29
C HIS A 113 -1.83 5.26 -15.75
N LEU A 114 -1.67 6.49 -15.25
CA LEU A 114 -2.03 6.85 -13.87
C LEU A 114 -3.48 6.44 -13.55
N LEU A 115 -4.38 6.51 -14.52
CA LEU A 115 -5.78 6.15 -14.36
C LEU A 115 -5.98 4.67 -13.97
N ALA A 116 -5.06 3.78 -14.33
CA ALA A 116 -5.09 2.39 -13.89
C ALA A 116 -4.93 2.25 -12.36
N LEU A 117 -4.19 3.18 -11.73
CA LEU A 117 -4.08 3.24 -10.28
C LEU A 117 -5.38 3.76 -9.65
N GLU A 118 -5.92 4.86 -10.18
CA GLU A 118 -7.09 5.53 -9.62
C GLU A 118 -8.39 4.73 -9.83
N TYR A 119 -8.62 4.24 -11.04
CA TYR A 119 -9.88 3.61 -11.44
C TYR A 119 -9.82 2.08 -11.53
N GLY A 120 -8.64 1.49 -11.49
CA GLY A 120 -8.46 0.04 -11.46
C GLY A 120 -8.10 -0.48 -10.06
N LEU A 121 -6.93 -0.09 -9.54
CA LEU A 121 -6.40 -0.65 -8.31
C LEU A 121 -7.13 -0.15 -7.05
N LYS A 122 -7.32 1.16 -6.88
CA LYS A 122 -7.94 1.72 -5.68
C LYS A 122 -9.36 1.18 -5.41
N PRO A 123 -10.25 0.99 -6.39
CA PRO A 123 -11.54 0.36 -6.16
C PRO A 123 -11.42 -1.07 -5.59
N VAL A 124 -10.47 -1.87 -6.06
CA VAL A 124 -10.21 -3.22 -5.53
C VAL A 124 -9.73 -3.15 -4.09
N LEU A 125 -8.80 -2.24 -3.77
CA LEU A 125 -8.35 -2.03 -2.40
C LEU A 125 -9.49 -1.59 -1.47
N SER A 126 -10.39 -0.75 -1.97
CA SER A 126 -11.58 -0.33 -1.22
C SER A 126 -12.56 -1.47 -0.98
N ALA A 127 -12.73 -2.38 -1.96
CA ALA A 127 -13.53 -3.60 -1.82
C ALA A 127 -12.95 -4.54 -0.75
N LEU A 128 -11.62 -4.59 -0.62
CA LEU A 128 -10.91 -5.32 0.45
C LEU A 128 -10.93 -4.59 1.81
N GLY A 129 -11.76 -3.57 1.96
CA GLY A 129 -11.97 -2.86 3.23
C GLY A 129 -11.00 -1.73 3.51
N ALA A 130 -10.08 -1.38 2.60
CA ALA A 130 -9.21 -0.23 2.79
C ALA A 130 -10.02 1.07 2.80
N ARG A 131 -9.92 1.84 3.89
CA ARG A 131 -10.53 3.18 4.01
C ARG A 131 -9.50 4.30 4.05
N HIS A 132 -8.23 3.94 4.20
CA HIS A 132 -7.11 4.85 4.27
C HIS A 132 -6.11 4.53 3.14
N ILE A 133 -6.45 4.93 1.92
CA ILE A 133 -5.61 4.76 0.75
C ILE A 133 -4.96 6.11 0.43
N LEU A 134 -3.63 6.16 0.49
CA LEU A 134 -2.86 7.35 0.14
C LEU A 134 -2.98 7.66 -1.37
N ALA A 135 -2.62 8.87 -1.76
CA ALA A 135 -2.67 9.30 -3.16
C ALA A 135 -1.98 8.32 -4.11
N GLY A 136 -0.86 7.75 -3.66
CA GLY A 136 -0.07 6.81 -4.42
C GLY A 136 1.01 7.49 -5.27
N VAL A 137 1.90 6.67 -5.82
CA VAL A 137 2.98 7.12 -6.68
C VAL A 137 2.91 6.42 -8.02
N TYR A 138 2.81 7.23 -9.07
CA TYR A 138 2.90 6.74 -10.44
C TYR A 138 4.18 7.26 -11.10
N ALA A 139 4.87 6.40 -11.83
CA ALA A 139 6.01 6.77 -12.66
C ALA A 139 5.92 6.16 -14.05
N THR A 140 6.40 6.87 -15.05
CA THR A 140 6.53 6.34 -16.40
C THR A 140 7.76 5.45 -16.53
N ASP A 141 7.77 4.58 -17.53
CA ASP A 141 8.91 3.70 -17.84
C ASP A 141 10.21 4.47 -18.16
N LYS A 142 10.09 5.74 -18.54
CA LYS A 142 11.23 6.63 -18.80
C LYS A 142 11.84 7.15 -17.50
N GLN A 143 11.02 7.35 -16.48
CA GLN A 143 11.43 7.91 -15.19
C GLN A 143 12.02 6.87 -14.24
N VAL A 144 11.84 5.58 -14.53
CA VAL A 144 12.41 4.49 -13.73
C VAL A 144 13.05 3.48 -14.66
N ARG A 145 14.35 3.28 -14.53
CA ARG A 145 15.12 2.29 -15.28
C ARG A 145 15.75 1.28 -14.34
N VAL A 146 15.86 0.05 -14.77
CA VAL A 146 16.57 -1.01 -14.05
C VAL A 146 17.56 -1.61 -15.02
N ASP A 147 18.83 -1.50 -14.71
CA ASP A 147 19.94 -1.99 -15.54
C ASP A 147 20.04 -3.52 -15.49
N ASP A 148 20.91 -4.07 -16.32
CA ASP A 148 21.15 -5.51 -16.38
C ASP A 148 21.70 -6.08 -15.08
N ASP A 149 22.47 -5.29 -14.33
CA ASP A 149 23.00 -5.63 -13.02
C ASP A 149 21.98 -5.44 -11.89
N GLY A 150 20.74 -5.04 -12.20
CA GLY A 150 19.66 -4.85 -11.23
C GLY A 150 19.70 -3.51 -10.50
N VAL A 151 20.61 -2.61 -10.87
CA VAL A 151 20.67 -1.25 -10.31
C VAL A 151 19.48 -0.44 -10.84
N SER A 152 18.79 0.25 -9.95
CA SER A 152 17.63 1.07 -10.30
C SER A 152 18.01 2.55 -10.33
N HIS A 153 17.60 3.24 -11.41
CA HIS A 153 17.70 4.68 -11.59
C HIS A 153 16.30 5.26 -11.55
N ILE A 154 16.07 6.15 -10.61
CA ILE A 154 14.79 6.79 -10.36
C ILE A 154 15.00 8.29 -10.54
N ASP A 155 14.22 8.93 -11.41
CA ASP A 155 14.24 10.38 -11.61
C ASP A 155 13.91 11.11 -10.30
N ASP A 156 14.55 12.25 -10.09
CA ASP A 156 14.44 13.02 -8.83
C ASP A 156 12.99 13.42 -8.50
N ASP A 157 12.19 13.78 -9.50
CA ASP A 157 10.76 14.06 -9.31
C ASP A 157 9.99 12.86 -8.71
N VAL A 158 10.25 11.66 -9.26
CA VAL A 158 9.62 10.42 -8.76
C VAL A 158 10.14 10.09 -7.36
N ARG A 159 11.43 10.28 -7.15
CA ARG A 159 12.08 10.06 -5.84
C ARG A 159 11.43 10.94 -4.77
N THR A 160 11.33 12.24 -5.01
CA THR A 160 10.72 13.20 -4.09
C THR A 160 9.27 12.81 -3.76
N ARG A 161 8.45 12.52 -4.78
CA ARG A 161 7.05 12.09 -4.56
C ARG A 161 6.94 10.79 -3.76
N LEU A 162 7.89 9.87 -3.95
CA LEU A 162 7.93 8.63 -3.20
C LEU A 162 8.35 8.87 -1.75
N GLU A 163 9.34 9.71 -1.50
CA GLU A 163 9.80 10.11 -0.17
C GLU A 163 8.68 10.81 0.61
N ASP A 164 7.97 11.75 0.00
CA ASP A 164 6.81 12.43 0.58
C ASP A 164 5.68 11.46 0.93
N SER A 165 5.42 10.48 0.05
CA SER A 165 4.39 9.47 0.28
C SER A 165 4.76 8.51 1.42
N VAL A 166 6.04 8.16 1.52
CA VAL A 166 6.59 7.33 2.61
C VAL A 166 6.53 8.09 3.94
N GLU A 167 6.86 9.39 3.95
CA GLU A 167 6.76 10.20 5.16
C GLU A 167 5.31 10.30 5.66
N ARG A 168 4.37 10.60 4.78
CA ARG A 168 2.93 10.62 5.11
C ARG A 168 2.45 9.27 5.66
N LEU A 169 2.92 8.16 5.09
CA LEU A 169 2.60 6.82 5.60
C LEU A 169 3.15 6.64 7.01
N ALA A 170 4.42 7.01 7.24
CA ALA A 170 5.05 6.90 8.54
C ALA A 170 4.36 7.76 9.60
N GLU A 171 3.92 8.98 9.24
CA GLU A 171 3.15 9.86 10.12
C GLU A 171 1.81 9.24 10.54
N GLN A 172 1.10 8.59 9.59
CA GLN A 172 -0.17 7.93 9.87
C GLN A 172 -0.03 6.72 10.81
N LEU A 173 1.16 6.12 10.82
CA LEU A 173 1.47 4.98 11.70
C LEU A 173 1.94 5.42 13.09
N ARG A 174 2.34 6.68 13.27
CA ARG A 174 2.71 7.16 14.63
C ARG A 174 1.54 6.96 15.58
N PRO A 175 1.77 6.44 16.81
CA PRO A 175 0.73 6.41 17.81
C PRO A 175 0.20 7.85 17.95
N ARG A 176 -1.07 8.06 17.65
CA ARG A 176 -1.71 9.30 18.03
C ARG A 176 -1.63 9.34 19.53
N GLY A 177 -0.81 10.22 20.10
CA GLY A 177 -0.85 10.51 21.51
C GLY A 177 -2.32 10.71 21.84
N VAL A 178 -2.82 9.96 22.84
CA VAL A 178 -4.16 10.18 23.36
C VAL A 178 -4.14 11.65 23.74
N VAL A 179 -4.73 12.53 22.91
CA VAL A 179 -5.16 13.82 23.38
C VAL A 179 -6.23 13.45 24.40
N VAL A 180 -5.83 13.32 25.67
CA VAL A 180 -6.74 13.38 26.78
C VAL A 180 -7.30 14.80 26.66
N ASN A 181 -8.40 14.92 25.92
CA ASN A 181 -9.21 16.11 25.98
C ASN A 181 -9.56 16.22 27.47
N GLU A 182 -8.92 17.16 28.14
CA GLU A 182 -9.32 17.53 29.49
C GLU A 182 -10.81 17.69 29.42
N ALA A 183 -11.47 16.86 30.17
CA ALA A 183 -12.88 16.57 30.19
C ALA A 183 -13.72 17.71 29.59
N PHE A 184 -14.46 17.39 28.56
CA PHE A 184 -15.62 18.18 28.16
C PHE A 184 -16.56 18.19 29.38
N ASP A 185 -16.32 19.15 30.27
CA ASP A 185 -17.05 19.28 31.51
C ASP A 185 -18.46 19.83 31.20
N LEU A 186 -19.36 18.88 30.94
CA LEU A 186 -20.78 19.19 30.75
C LEU A 186 -21.37 20.03 31.91
N GLY A 187 -20.76 19.99 33.07
CA GLY A 187 -21.13 20.83 34.21
C GLY A 187 -20.87 22.33 34.00
N ARG A 188 -19.82 22.69 33.24
CA ARG A 188 -19.55 24.10 32.90
C ARG A 188 -20.51 24.68 31.86
N LEU A 189 -21.05 23.85 30.96
CA LEU A 189 -22.08 24.26 29.99
C LEU A 189 -23.44 24.50 30.65
N ALA A 190 -23.78 23.73 31.66
CA ALA A 190 -25.04 23.91 32.41
C ALA A 190 -25.08 25.20 33.25
N LEU A 191 -23.91 25.69 33.67
CA LEU A 191 -23.82 26.94 34.47
C LEU A 191 -23.75 28.21 33.59
N ALA A 192 -23.41 28.10 32.29
CA ALA A 192 -23.35 29.23 31.36
C ALA A 192 -24.71 29.52 30.68
N GLY A 193 -25.69 28.63 30.77
CA GLY A 193 -27.06 28.80 30.28
C GLY A 193 -28.00 29.21 31.38
N GLY A 194 -27.90 30.45 31.88
CA GLY A 194 -28.88 31.01 32.78
C GLY A 194 -30.25 31.18 32.08
N PHE A 195 -31.10 30.17 32.18
CA PHE A 195 -32.52 30.34 31.95
C PHE A 195 -33.12 30.88 33.27
N SER A 196 -33.32 32.22 33.34
CA SER A 196 -34.32 32.79 34.27
C SER A 196 -35.69 32.48 33.73
N VAL A 197 -36.53 31.87 34.56
CA VAL A 197 -37.99 31.79 34.40
C VAL A 197 -38.58 33.10 34.88
#